data_5e5115d1731f7c7da540a9a84ccee64e
#
_entry.id   5e5115d1731f7c7da540a9a84ccee64e
#
_cell.length_a   1.000
_cell.length_b   1.000
_cell.length_c   1.000
_cell.angle_alpha   90.00
_cell.angle_beta   90.00
_cell.angle_gamma   90.00
#
_symmetry.space_group_name_H-M   'P 1'
#
loop_
_entity.id
_entity.type
_entity.pdbx_description
1 polymer ?
#
loop_
_entity_poly.entity_id
_entity_poly.type
_entity_poly.pdbx_seq_one_letter_code
_entity_poly.pdbx_strand_id
1 'polypeptide(L)'
;MKYLSWRIEERDFDLMQLQGSIRSFASRYGLDAKKTNRLQLCTEELIYEMLNCRQADDVPNIQIQISFDERDKCTIIELRSRGKKYDPFEAESDDEIHLGVTILKNTAKRIDYRFDGENNCFEIEL
;
A
#
# COMPACT_ATOMS: atom_id res chain seq x y z
N MET A 1 -5.14 -10.88 -16.30
CA MET A 1 -4.25 -10.19 -15.35
C MET A 1 -4.41 -10.79 -13.97
N LYS A 2 -3.30 -11.06 -13.33
CA LYS A 2 -3.26 -11.79 -12.05
C LYS A 2 -3.12 -10.77 -10.92
N TYR A 3 -4.13 -10.64 -10.08
CA TYR A 3 -4.13 -9.64 -9.02
C TYR A 3 -4.87 -10.11 -7.78
N LEU A 4 -4.52 -9.47 -6.66
CA LEU A 4 -5.20 -9.56 -5.38
C LEU A 4 -5.91 -8.25 -5.13
N SER A 5 -7.19 -8.27 -4.78
CA SER A 5 -7.96 -7.08 -4.40
C SER A 5 -8.36 -7.16 -2.94
N TRP A 6 -8.30 -6.01 -2.27
CA TRP A 6 -8.68 -5.89 -0.88
C TRP A 6 -9.35 -4.54 -0.64
N ARG A 7 -10.33 -4.50 0.28
CA ARG A 7 -11.01 -3.27 0.66
C ARG A 7 -10.99 -3.10 2.17
N ILE A 8 -10.70 -1.89 2.64
CA ILE A 8 -10.71 -1.54 4.05
C ILE A 8 -11.77 -0.46 4.25
N GLU A 9 -12.80 -0.79 5.03
CA GLU A 9 -13.90 0.11 5.34
C GLU A 9 -14.02 0.36 6.85
N GLU A 10 -13.15 -0.27 7.63
CA GLU A 10 -13.09 -0.12 9.09
C GLU A 10 -11.64 0.01 9.53
N ARG A 11 -11.40 0.83 10.56
CA ARG A 11 -10.06 0.96 11.13
C ARG A 11 -9.57 -0.34 11.74
N ASP A 12 -10.50 -1.12 12.31
CA ASP A 12 -10.25 -2.41 12.91
C ASP A 12 -10.46 -3.53 11.88
N PHE A 13 -9.67 -3.48 10.80
CA PHE A 13 -9.71 -4.52 9.77
C PHE A 13 -8.81 -5.70 10.16
N ASP A 14 -9.09 -6.86 9.56
CA ASP A 14 -8.34 -8.08 9.84
C ASP A 14 -6.98 -8.09 9.12
N LEU A 15 -5.96 -7.55 9.81
CA LEU A 15 -4.61 -7.48 9.28
C LEU A 15 -4.03 -8.86 9.00
N MET A 16 -4.30 -9.84 9.86
CA MET A 16 -3.78 -11.21 9.69
C MET A 16 -4.32 -11.85 8.42
N GLN A 17 -5.59 -11.60 8.11
CA GLN A 17 -6.20 -12.10 6.88
C GLN A 17 -5.57 -11.45 5.64
N LEU A 18 -5.33 -10.15 5.69
CA LEU A 18 -4.64 -9.45 4.61
C LEU A 18 -3.23 -10.01 4.41
N GLN A 19 -2.48 -10.19 5.48
CA GLN A 19 -1.14 -10.77 5.42
C GLN A 19 -1.15 -12.17 4.81
N GLY A 20 -2.11 -13.02 5.23
CA GLY A 20 -2.28 -14.35 4.66
C GLY A 20 -2.59 -14.34 3.18
N SER A 21 -3.43 -13.40 2.75
CA SER A 21 -3.78 -13.22 1.33
C SER A 21 -2.57 -12.80 0.51
N ILE A 22 -1.74 -11.90 1.04
CA ILE A 22 -0.52 -11.44 0.38
C ILE A 22 0.47 -12.61 0.25
N ARG A 23 0.66 -13.39 1.30
CA ARG A 23 1.56 -14.56 1.26
C ARG A 23 1.09 -15.60 0.26
N SER A 24 -0.21 -15.87 0.19
CA SER A 24 -0.79 -16.80 -0.80
C SER A 24 -0.58 -16.32 -2.22
N PHE A 25 -0.80 -15.01 -2.46
CA PHE A 25 -0.55 -14.40 -3.75
C PHE A 25 0.93 -14.52 -4.14
N ALA A 26 1.83 -14.18 -3.23
CA ALA A 26 3.27 -14.24 -3.46
C ALA A 26 3.73 -15.65 -3.78
N SER A 27 3.24 -16.65 -3.04
CA SER A 27 3.55 -18.05 -3.27
C SER A 27 3.08 -18.51 -4.64
N ARG A 28 1.89 -18.09 -5.05
CA ARG A 28 1.31 -18.47 -6.35
C ARG A 28 2.17 -17.99 -7.52
N TYR A 29 2.81 -16.84 -7.39
CA TYR A 29 3.63 -16.26 -8.47
C TYR A 29 5.13 -16.43 -8.25
N GLY A 30 5.51 -17.28 -7.30
CA GLY A 30 6.91 -17.66 -7.12
C GLY A 30 7.79 -16.57 -6.51
N LEU A 31 7.20 -15.65 -5.75
CA LEU A 31 7.99 -14.65 -5.04
C LEU A 31 8.73 -15.31 -3.88
N ASP A 32 10.02 -15.01 -3.75
CA ASP A 32 10.80 -15.53 -2.62
C ASP A 32 10.44 -14.82 -1.32
N ALA A 33 11.00 -15.28 -0.20
CA ALA A 33 10.70 -14.74 1.12
C ALA A 33 11.02 -13.24 1.22
N LYS A 34 12.11 -12.80 0.62
CA LYS A 34 12.54 -11.39 0.65
C LYS A 34 11.54 -10.51 -0.09
N LYS A 35 11.14 -10.91 -1.28
CA LYS A 35 10.15 -10.16 -2.08
C LYS A 35 8.78 -10.16 -1.43
N THR A 36 8.39 -11.29 -0.85
CA THR A 36 7.12 -11.41 -0.12
C THR A 36 7.08 -10.48 1.08
N ASN A 37 8.15 -10.43 1.86
CA ASN A 37 8.24 -9.56 3.02
C ASN A 37 8.21 -8.08 2.63
N ARG A 38 8.87 -7.71 1.53
CA ARG A 38 8.83 -6.34 1.01
C ARG A 38 7.42 -5.94 0.58
N LEU A 39 6.75 -6.83 -0.15
CA LEU A 39 5.38 -6.60 -0.59
C LEU A 39 4.45 -6.39 0.60
N GLN A 40 4.53 -7.28 1.59
CA GLN A 40 3.71 -7.20 2.79
C GLN A 40 3.98 -5.90 3.56
N LEU A 41 5.24 -5.59 3.81
CA LEU A 41 5.64 -4.41 4.57
C LEU A 41 5.21 -3.12 3.87
N CYS A 42 5.47 -2.99 2.57
CA CYS A 42 5.09 -1.78 1.82
C CYS A 42 3.57 -1.59 1.79
N THR A 43 2.83 -2.67 1.62
CA THR A 43 1.36 -2.61 1.62
C THR A 43 0.85 -2.14 2.97
N GLU A 44 1.35 -2.72 4.06
CA GLU A 44 0.94 -2.35 5.42
C GLU A 44 1.28 -0.90 5.75
N GLU A 45 2.50 -0.47 5.44
CA GLU A 45 2.93 0.89 5.75
C GLU A 45 2.11 1.93 5.00
N LEU A 46 1.77 1.66 3.75
CA LEU A 46 0.92 2.57 2.98
C LEU A 46 -0.49 2.65 3.55
N ILE A 47 -1.05 1.51 3.95
CA ILE A 47 -2.37 1.46 4.59
C ILE A 47 -2.36 2.29 5.88
N TYR A 48 -1.38 2.08 6.74
CA TYR A 48 -1.30 2.79 8.01
C TYR A 48 -1.09 4.29 7.82
N GLU A 49 -0.32 4.68 6.81
CA GLU A 49 -0.15 6.10 6.49
C GLU A 49 -1.50 6.74 6.13
N MET A 50 -2.30 6.04 5.34
CA MET A 50 -3.63 6.53 4.97
C MET A 50 -4.62 6.52 6.14
N LEU A 51 -4.56 5.53 7.00
CA LEU A 51 -5.41 5.49 8.21
C LEU A 51 -5.03 6.59 9.20
N ASN A 52 -3.74 6.87 9.36
CA ASN A 52 -3.25 7.83 10.33
C ASN A 52 -3.46 9.29 9.91
N CYS A 53 -3.64 9.56 8.62
CA CYS A 53 -3.91 10.92 8.15
C CYS A 53 -5.35 11.35 8.38
N ARG A 54 -6.21 10.47 8.89
CA ARG A 54 -7.64 10.72 9.11
C ARG A 54 -7.92 11.05 10.57
N GLN A 55 -9.02 11.77 10.77
CA GLN A 55 -9.54 11.98 12.12
C GLN A 55 -10.18 10.68 12.63
N ALA A 56 -10.25 10.53 13.94
CA ALA A 56 -10.67 9.28 14.59
C ALA A 56 -12.08 8.82 14.23
N ASP A 57 -12.96 9.74 13.87
CA ASP A 57 -14.36 9.47 13.52
C ASP A 57 -14.57 9.29 12.01
N ASP A 58 -13.53 9.48 11.19
CA ASP A 58 -13.64 9.25 9.77
C ASP A 58 -13.72 7.75 9.48
N VAL A 59 -14.66 7.36 8.62
CA VAL A 59 -14.76 6.00 8.14
C VAL A 59 -13.80 5.82 6.98
N PRO A 60 -12.84 4.90 7.07
CA PRO A 60 -11.91 4.68 5.97
C PRO A 60 -12.62 4.04 4.76
N ASN A 61 -12.15 4.38 3.58
CA ASN A 61 -12.56 3.72 2.34
C ASN A 61 -11.30 3.58 1.49
N ILE A 62 -10.62 2.46 1.68
CA ILE A 62 -9.34 2.17 1.04
C ILE A 62 -9.50 0.94 0.17
N GLN A 63 -9.13 1.08 -1.10
CA GLN A 63 -9.13 -0.03 -2.06
C GLN A 63 -7.69 -0.34 -2.44
N ILE A 64 -7.33 -1.60 -2.36
CA ILE A 64 -5.97 -2.06 -2.67
C ILE A 64 -6.04 -3.10 -3.77
N GLN A 65 -5.16 -2.98 -4.74
CA GLN A 65 -4.97 -3.99 -5.77
C GLN A 65 -3.48 -4.26 -5.91
N ILE A 66 -3.11 -5.52 -5.77
CA ILE A 66 -1.74 -5.97 -5.96
C ILE A 66 -1.71 -6.83 -7.21
N SER A 67 -0.84 -6.51 -8.15
CA SER A 67 -0.68 -7.27 -9.38
C SER A 67 0.77 -7.70 -9.58
N PHE A 68 0.95 -8.80 -10.31
CA PHE A 68 2.27 -9.30 -10.68
C PHE A 68 2.40 -9.28 -12.19
N ASP A 69 3.40 -8.57 -12.67
CA ASP A 69 3.75 -8.53 -14.09
C ASP A 69 4.77 -9.62 -14.38
N GLU A 70 4.32 -10.67 -15.06
CA GLU A 70 5.19 -11.81 -15.40
C GLU A 70 6.29 -11.43 -16.40
N ARG A 71 6.05 -10.42 -17.22
CA ARG A 71 6.98 -9.96 -18.24
C ARG A 71 8.20 -9.28 -17.62
N ASP A 72 7.94 -8.30 -16.75
CA ASP A 72 8.98 -7.50 -16.10
C ASP A 72 9.37 -8.05 -14.74
N LYS A 73 8.69 -9.10 -14.27
CA LYS A 73 8.94 -9.74 -12.97
C LYS A 73 8.84 -8.74 -11.82
N CYS A 74 7.89 -7.83 -11.89
CA CYS A 74 7.68 -6.83 -10.86
C CYS A 74 6.29 -6.95 -10.24
N THR A 75 6.17 -6.44 -9.02
CA THR A 75 4.92 -6.38 -8.29
C THR A 75 4.49 -4.93 -8.20
N ILE A 76 3.21 -4.67 -8.46
CA ILE A 76 2.64 -3.32 -8.42
C ILE A 76 1.55 -3.28 -7.36
N ILE A 77 1.65 -2.31 -6.44
CA ILE A 77 0.64 -2.02 -5.45
C ILE A 77 -0.11 -0.77 -5.89
N GLU A 78 -1.41 -0.89 -6.10
CA GLU A 78 -2.28 0.26 -6.34
C GLU A 78 -3.16 0.44 -5.12
N LEU A 79 -3.20 1.66 -4.58
CA LEU A 79 -4.03 1.98 -3.44
C LEU A 79 -4.79 3.26 -3.69
N ARG A 80 -6.10 3.23 -3.42
CA ARG A 80 -6.97 4.40 -3.48
C ARG A 80 -7.57 4.61 -2.10
N SER A 81 -7.44 5.84 -1.59
CA SER A 81 -7.98 6.21 -0.29
C SER A 81 -8.83 7.46 -0.43
N ARG A 82 -10.12 7.34 -0.14
CA ARG A 82 -11.05 8.46 -0.20
C ARG A 82 -10.78 9.44 0.93
N GLY A 83 -10.75 10.72 0.61
CA GLY A 83 -10.54 11.77 1.60
C GLY A 83 -9.87 13.00 1.03
N LYS A 84 -9.42 13.88 1.93
CA LYS A 84 -8.70 15.09 1.54
C LYS A 84 -7.37 14.75 0.89
N LYS A 85 -6.94 15.61 -0.02
CA LYS A 85 -5.63 15.47 -0.65
C LYS A 85 -4.53 15.34 0.39
N TYR A 86 -3.77 14.26 0.32
CA TYR A 86 -2.66 13.99 1.23
C TYR A 86 -1.60 13.15 0.52
N ASP A 87 -0.44 13.77 0.26
CA ASP A 87 0.70 13.07 -0.31
C ASP A 87 1.79 12.94 0.78
N PRO A 88 1.93 11.76 1.39
CA PRO A 88 2.92 11.57 2.44
C PRO A 88 4.36 11.65 1.93
N PHE A 89 4.56 11.49 0.63
CA PHE A 89 5.90 11.47 0.04
C PHE A 89 6.46 12.87 -0.26
N GLU A 90 5.60 13.89 -0.30
CA GLU A 90 6.02 15.29 -0.44
C GLU A 90 6.55 15.87 0.87
N ALA A 91 6.11 15.34 2.01
CA ALA A 91 6.49 15.88 3.30
C ALA A 91 7.98 15.62 3.56
N GLU A 92 8.79 16.67 3.61
CA GLU A 92 10.13 16.61 4.13
C GLU A 92 10.03 16.55 5.65
N SER A 93 9.96 15.36 6.18
CA SER A 93 9.88 15.19 7.61
C SER A 93 10.97 14.25 8.08
N ASP A 94 11.85 14.76 8.93
CA ASP A 94 12.79 13.95 9.70
C ASP A 94 12.09 13.37 10.94
N ASP A 95 10.77 13.43 10.99
CA ASP A 95 9.99 13.01 12.12
C ASP A 95 9.83 11.49 12.13
N GLU A 96 10.03 10.88 13.29
CA GLU A 96 9.93 9.43 13.50
C GLU A 96 8.56 8.86 13.10
N ILE A 97 7.50 9.70 13.13
CA ILE A 97 6.15 9.27 12.75
C ILE A 97 6.00 8.92 11.27
N HIS A 98 6.98 9.29 10.45
CA HIS A 98 6.98 8.99 9.01
C HIS A 98 7.98 7.91 8.62
N LEU A 99 8.33 7.04 9.54
CA LEU A 99 9.25 5.94 9.28
C LEU A 99 8.74 5.03 8.14
N GLY A 100 7.42 4.79 8.09
CA GLY A 100 6.82 3.99 7.02
C GLY A 100 7.04 4.59 5.63
N VAL A 101 6.97 5.93 5.52
CA VAL A 101 7.27 6.64 4.26
C VAL A 101 8.72 6.42 3.85
N THR A 102 9.64 6.49 4.80
CA THR A 102 11.06 6.23 4.55
C THR A 102 11.29 4.81 4.05
N ILE A 103 10.63 3.83 4.66
CA ILE A 103 10.69 2.43 4.23
C ILE A 103 10.21 2.29 2.79
N LEU A 104 9.08 2.91 2.45
CA LEU A 104 8.52 2.87 1.10
C LEU A 104 9.49 3.50 0.07
N LYS A 105 10.02 4.67 0.38
CA LYS A 105 10.97 5.36 -0.51
C LYS A 105 12.24 4.55 -0.77
N ASN A 106 12.72 3.84 0.25
CA ASN A 106 13.95 3.05 0.13
C ASN A 106 13.73 1.69 -0.53
N THR A 107 12.50 1.18 -0.52
CA THR A 107 12.18 -0.17 -1.00
C THR A 107 11.62 -0.16 -2.42
N ALA A 108 10.79 0.83 -2.74
CA ALA A 108 10.10 0.89 -4.02
C ALA A 108 11.05 1.33 -5.15
N LYS A 109 10.89 0.73 -6.33
CA LYS A 109 11.56 1.17 -7.55
C LYS A 109 10.93 2.44 -8.09
N ARG A 110 9.61 2.60 -7.91
CA ARG A 110 8.86 3.74 -8.40
C ARG A 110 7.66 3.97 -7.48
N ILE A 111 7.39 5.24 -7.20
CA ILE A 111 6.23 5.68 -6.44
C ILE A 111 5.55 6.79 -7.22
N ASP A 112 4.29 6.58 -7.61
CA ASP A 112 3.47 7.60 -8.24
C ASP A 112 2.29 7.93 -7.34
N TYR A 113 2.02 9.21 -7.22
CA TYR A 113 0.88 9.72 -6.46
C TYR A 113 0.09 10.70 -7.31
N ARG A 114 -1.24 10.62 -7.21
CA ARG A 114 -2.14 11.63 -7.76
C ARG A 114 -3.40 11.73 -6.91
N PHE A 115 -4.03 12.88 -6.95
CA PHE A 115 -5.32 13.11 -6.33
C PHE A 115 -6.34 13.38 -7.43
N ASP A 116 -7.44 12.61 -7.46
CA ASP A 116 -8.45 12.71 -8.53
C ASP A 116 -9.63 13.62 -8.20
N GLY A 117 -9.58 14.33 -7.07
CA GLY A 117 -10.67 15.17 -6.56
C GLY A 117 -11.44 14.53 -5.42
N GLU A 118 -11.40 13.20 -5.31
CA GLU A 118 -12.06 12.45 -4.25
C GLU A 118 -11.12 11.48 -3.56
N ASN A 119 -10.17 10.91 -4.28
CA ASN A 119 -9.29 9.86 -3.80
C ASN A 119 -7.83 10.24 -3.93
N ASN A 120 -7.05 9.86 -2.93
CA ASN A 120 -5.60 9.79 -3.02
C ASN A 120 -5.25 8.46 -3.69
N CYS A 121 -4.52 8.52 -4.79
CA CYS A 121 -4.22 7.34 -5.60
C CYS A 121 -2.71 7.12 -5.64
N PHE A 122 -2.28 5.93 -5.26
CA PHE A 122 -0.88 5.54 -5.22
C PHE A 122 -0.63 4.36 -6.13
N GLU A 123 0.48 4.38 -6.84
CA GLU A 123 0.99 3.24 -7.58
C GLU A 123 2.44 3.03 -7.19
N ILE A 124 2.74 1.88 -6.61
CA ILE A 124 4.07 1.55 -6.11
C ILE A 124 4.57 0.31 -6.83
N GLU A 125 5.72 0.43 -7.46
CA GLU A 125 6.40 -0.68 -8.12
C GLU A 125 7.54 -1.19 -7.25
N LEU A 126 7.53 -2.48 -7.01
CA LEU A 126 8.56 -3.16 -6.22
C LEU A 126 9.50 -4.00 -7.08
#